data_bed294335c30ad364dc0dd42c9f6b986
#
_entry.id   bed294335c30ad364dc0dd42c9f6b986
#
_cell.length_a   1.000
_cell.length_b   1.000
_cell.length_c   1.000
_cell.angle_alpha   90.00
_cell.angle_beta   90.00
_cell.angle_gamma   90.00
#
_symmetry.space_group_name_H-M   'P 1'
#
loop_
_entity.id
_entity.type
_entity.pdbx_description
1 polymer ?
#
loop_
_entity_poly.entity_id
_entity_poly.type
_entity_poly.pdbx_seq_one_letter_code
_entity_poly.pdbx_strand_id
1 'polypeptide(L)'
;AASAIFGPRLGLARRYAEALAGPGVERGLVGPREVGRLWDRHLLNCAVIGELLERGDRVVDIGSGAGLPGVPLAIARPDLQVVLLDPLLRRTEFLREMVTDLGVAVEIVRGRAEESWVQDQLGGSDAAVSRAVAALDKLTKWSMPLIRPNGRMLAIKGERAHDEVREHRRVMIASGAVDVRVVTCGA
;
A
#
# COMPACT_ATOMS: atom_id res chain seq x y z
N ALA A 1 -2.33 -13.59 -15.80
CA ALA A 1 -2.57 -12.93 -14.52
C ALA A 1 -2.63 -11.40 -14.65
N ALA A 2 -1.56 -10.76 -15.16
CA ALA A 2 -1.49 -9.29 -15.27
C ALA A 2 -2.64 -8.68 -16.07
N SER A 3 -3.00 -9.27 -17.21
CA SER A 3 -4.13 -8.80 -18.03
C SER A 3 -5.47 -8.90 -17.32
N ALA A 4 -5.66 -9.93 -16.49
CA ALA A 4 -6.89 -10.09 -15.72
C ALA A 4 -7.02 -9.05 -14.59
N ILE A 5 -5.90 -8.68 -13.98
CA ILE A 5 -5.86 -7.74 -12.85
C ILE A 5 -5.95 -6.28 -13.32
N PHE A 6 -5.15 -5.92 -14.33
CA PHE A 6 -5.03 -4.54 -14.79
C PHE A 6 -5.95 -4.21 -15.99
N GLY A 7 -6.39 -5.21 -16.74
CA GLY A 7 -7.31 -5.01 -17.87
C GLY A 7 -6.78 -3.98 -18.86
N PRO A 8 -7.62 -2.99 -19.24
CA PRO A 8 -7.23 -1.95 -20.18
C PRO A 8 -6.11 -1.03 -19.67
N ARG A 9 -5.78 -1.08 -18.40
CA ARG A 9 -4.71 -0.29 -17.78
C ARG A 9 -3.39 -1.05 -17.63
N LEU A 10 -3.26 -2.21 -18.27
CA LEU A 10 -2.03 -3.00 -18.27
C LEU A 10 -0.82 -2.22 -18.80
N GLY A 11 -1.02 -1.40 -19.84
CA GLY A 11 0.04 -0.51 -20.38
C GLY A 11 0.57 0.45 -19.33
N LEU A 12 -0.31 1.00 -18.49
CA LEU A 12 0.07 1.88 -17.40
C LEU A 12 0.86 1.12 -16.31
N ALA A 13 0.44 -0.10 -15.99
CA ALA A 13 1.17 -0.96 -15.07
C ALA A 13 2.58 -1.30 -15.58
N ARG A 14 2.73 -1.53 -16.90
CA ARG A 14 4.04 -1.73 -17.53
C ARG A 14 4.93 -0.50 -17.40
N ARG A 15 4.40 0.68 -17.64
CA ARG A 15 5.15 1.94 -17.48
C ARG A 15 5.59 2.16 -16.03
N TYR A 16 4.75 1.81 -15.07
CA TYR A 16 5.12 1.83 -13.66
C TYR A 16 6.27 0.85 -13.36
N ALA A 17 6.19 -0.37 -13.88
CA ALA A 17 7.26 -1.36 -13.73
C ALA A 17 8.60 -0.83 -14.32
N GLU A 18 8.55 -0.17 -15.47
CA GLU A 18 9.72 0.47 -16.08
C GLU A 18 10.28 1.59 -15.19
N ALA A 19 9.42 2.42 -14.59
CA ALA A 19 9.84 3.46 -13.66
C ALA A 19 10.53 2.88 -12.42
N LEU A 20 10.06 1.76 -11.91
CA LEU A 20 10.70 1.06 -10.80
C LEU A 20 12.05 0.46 -11.19
N ALA A 21 12.13 -0.15 -12.36
CA ALA A 21 13.36 -0.79 -12.86
C ALA A 21 14.46 0.21 -13.26
N GLY A 22 14.10 1.40 -13.71
CA GLY A 22 15.01 2.47 -14.08
C GLY A 22 15.23 3.46 -12.94
N PRO A 23 14.48 4.57 -12.89
CA PRO A 23 14.66 5.61 -11.87
C PRO A 23 14.55 5.08 -10.43
N GLY A 24 13.68 4.10 -10.19
CA GLY A 24 13.51 3.48 -8.87
C GLY A 24 14.80 2.83 -8.36
N VAL A 25 15.50 2.12 -9.22
CA VAL A 25 16.79 1.50 -8.90
C VAL A 25 17.89 2.56 -8.77
N GLU A 26 17.97 3.46 -9.73
CA GLU A 26 18.98 4.54 -9.75
C GLU A 26 18.91 5.42 -8.49
N ARG A 27 17.72 5.69 -8.01
CA ARG A 27 17.48 6.52 -6.82
C ARG A 27 17.45 5.72 -5.50
N GLY A 28 17.74 4.42 -5.55
CA GLY A 28 17.87 3.55 -4.38
C GLY A 28 16.55 3.18 -3.69
N LEU A 29 15.41 3.25 -4.40
CA LEU A 29 14.10 2.88 -3.88
C LEU A 29 13.75 1.41 -4.11
N VAL A 30 14.37 0.82 -5.12
CA VAL A 30 14.20 -0.59 -5.49
C VAL A 30 15.58 -1.23 -5.60
N GLY A 31 15.74 -2.42 -4.99
CA GLY A 31 16.99 -3.16 -5.09
C GLY A 31 17.19 -3.69 -6.53
N PRO A 32 18.43 -3.64 -7.08
CA PRO A 32 18.70 -4.13 -8.44
C PRO A 32 18.29 -5.58 -8.66
N ARG A 33 18.36 -6.40 -7.61
CA ARG A 33 17.98 -7.82 -7.67
C ARG A 33 16.47 -8.05 -7.78
N GLU A 34 15.66 -7.04 -7.43
CA GLU A 34 14.21 -7.13 -7.46
C GLU A 34 13.63 -6.89 -8.86
N VAL A 35 14.40 -6.33 -9.79
CA VAL A 35 13.93 -5.98 -11.14
C VAL A 35 13.32 -7.19 -11.87
N GLY A 36 13.94 -8.35 -11.79
CA GLY A 36 13.44 -9.58 -12.41
C GLY A 36 12.17 -10.15 -11.75
N ARG A 37 11.77 -9.62 -10.60
CA ARG A 37 10.64 -10.11 -9.80
C ARG A 37 9.54 -9.07 -9.64
N LEU A 38 9.65 -7.92 -10.33
CA LEU A 38 8.71 -6.81 -10.15
C LEU A 38 7.25 -7.21 -10.38
N TRP A 39 6.98 -8.00 -11.42
CA TRP A 39 5.62 -8.42 -11.72
C TRP A 39 5.06 -9.38 -10.69
N ASP A 40 5.71 -10.50 -10.48
CA ASP A 40 5.18 -11.58 -9.64
C ASP A 40 5.21 -11.21 -8.16
N ARG A 41 6.32 -10.64 -7.70
CA ARG A 41 6.54 -10.41 -6.28
C ARG A 41 6.01 -9.07 -5.78
N HIS A 42 5.90 -8.09 -6.66
CA HIS A 42 5.55 -6.73 -6.27
C HIS A 42 4.22 -6.25 -6.86
N LEU A 43 4.12 -6.08 -8.18
CA LEU A 43 2.94 -5.48 -8.78
C LEU A 43 1.68 -6.33 -8.60
N LEU A 44 1.73 -7.60 -8.93
CA LEU A 44 0.57 -8.49 -8.85
C LEU A 44 0.16 -8.74 -7.39
N ASN A 45 1.13 -9.02 -6.53
CA ASN A 45 0.88 -9.23 -5.10
C ASN A 45 0.25 -8.01 -4.41
N CYS A 46 0.59 -6.82 -4.87
CA CYS A 46 0.01 -5.59 -4.34
C CYS A 46 -1.39 -5.31 -4.91
N ALA A 47 -1.57 -5.52 -6.20
CA ALA A 47 -2.84 -5.21 -6.86
C ALA A 47 -3.98 -6.13 -6.44
N VAL A 48 -3.71 -7.41 -6.16
CA VAL A 48 -4.75 -8.40 -5.81
C VAL A 48 -5.46 -8.10 -4.49
N ILE A 49 -4.87 -7.34 -3.58
CA ILE A 49 -5.56 -6.95 -2.35
C ILE A 49 -6.75 -6.03 -2.60
N GLY A 50 -6.85 -5.48 -3.81
CA GLY A 50 -8.02 -4.71 -4.25
C GLY A 50 -9.34 -5.48 -4.17
N GLU A 51 -9.30 -6.82 -4.21
CA GLU A 51 -10.49 -7.65 -4.03
C GLU A 51 -11.11 -7.55 -2.64
N LEU A 52 -10.35 -7.06 -1.65
CA LEU A 52 -10.81 -6.84 -0.28
C LEU A 52 -11.35 -5.43 -0.03
N LEU A 53 -11.33 -4.59 -1.05
CA LEU A 53 -11.74 -3.18 -0.96
C LEU A 53 -13.07 -2.96 -1.68
N GLU A 54 -13.89 -2.08 -1.13
CA GLU A 54 -15.18 -1.72 -1.70
C GLU A 54 -15.02 -0.61 -2.74
N ARG A 55 -16.04 -0.48 -3.59
CA ARG A 55 -16.04 0.53 -4.65
C ARG A 55 -15.99 1.94 -4.06
N GLY A 56 -15.05 2.73 -4.54
CA GLY A 56 -14.91 4.12 -4.14
C GLY A 56 -14.19 4.33 -2.81
N ASP A 57 -13.67 3.27 -2.19
CA ASP A 57 -12.97 3.38 -0.91
C ASP A 57 -11.83 4.39 -0.95
N ARG A 58 -11.71 5.16 0.15
CA ARG A 58 -10.53 5.96 0.43
C ARG A 58 -9.50 5.10 1.16
N VAL A 59 -8.34 4.96 0.56
CA VAL A 59 -7.29 4.04 1.00
C VAL A 59 -6.00 4.80 1.28
N VAL A 60 -5.46 4.66 2.48
CA VAL A 60 -4.16 5.22 2.84
C VAL A 60 -3.10 4.12 2.80
N ASP A 61 -2.07 4.34 1.99
CA ASP A 61 -0.89 3.46 1.92
C ASP A 61 0.17 3.99 2.89
N ILE A 62 0.36 3.31 4.02
CA ILE A 62 1.27 3.71 5.08
C ILE A 62 2.70 3.26 4.75
N GLY A 63 3.62 4.21 4.64
CA GLY A 63 5.01 3.92 4.28
C GLY A 63 5.14 3.47 2.83
N SER A 64 4.59 4.22 1.91
CA SER A 64 4.44 3.84 0.51
C SER A 64 5.74 3.53 -0.23
N GLY A 65 6.86 4.13 0.16
CA GLY A 65 8.18 3.86 -0.41
C GLY A 65 8.23 4.16 -1.91
N ALA A 66 8.41 3.12 -2.71
CA ALA A 66 8.38 3.20 -4.18
C ALA A 66 6.96 3.19 -4.76
N GLY A 67 5.93 3.26 -3.91
CA GLY A 67 4.52 3.26 -4.30
C GLY A 67 3.80 1.93 -4.12
N LEU A 68 4.34 1.04 -3.31
CA LEU A 68 3.79 -0.30 -3.08
C LEU A 68 3.15 -0.41 -1.69
N PRO A 69 1.91 -0.85 -1.56
CA PRO A 69 1.00 -1.37 -2.60
C PRO A 69 0.13 -0.31 -3.30
N GLY A 70 0.19 0.95 -2.92
CA GLY A 70 -0.77 1.98 -3.32
C GLY A 70 -0.87 2.24 -4.82
N VAL A 71 0.26 2.29 -5.55
CA VAL A 71 0.24 2.57 -6.99
C VAL A 71 -0.34 1.42 -7.80
N PRO A 72 0.06 0.15 -7.60
CA PRO A 72 -0.61 -0.97 -8.26
C PRO A 72 -2.11 -1.03 -7.98
N LEU A 73 -2.53 -0.74 -6.75
CA LEU A 73 -3.95 -0.64 -6.39
C LEU A 73 -4.67 0.44 -7.18
N ALA A 74 -4.10 1.65 -7.25
CA ALA A 74 -4.69 2.76 -7.98
C ALA A 74 -4.81 2.48 -9.49
N ILE A 75 -3.85 1.75 -10.04
CA ILE A 75 -3.87 1.34 -11.45
C ILE A 75 -4.95 0.28 -11.68
N ALA A 76 -5.00 -0.77 -10.86
CA ALA A 76 -5.96 -1.87 -10.98
C ALA A 76 -7.39 -1.42 -10.65
N ARG A 77 -7.55 -0.50 -9.71
CA ARG A 77 -8.83 -0.03 -9.17
C ARG A 77 -8.91 1.51 -9.25
N PRO A 78 -9.16 2.07 -10.47
CA PRO A 78 -9.23 3.52 -10.63
C PRO A 78 -10.43 4.18 -9.91
N ASP A 79 -11.36 3.40 -9.40
CA ASP A 79 -12.46 3.85 -8.55
C ASP A 79 -12.00 4.25 -7.14
N LEU A 80 -10.86 3.71 -6.66
CA LEU A 80 -10.34 3.99 -5.33
C LEU A 80 -9.73 5.39 -5.23
N GLN A 81 -9.86 5.98 -4.05
CA GLN A 81 -9.20 7.24 -3.70
C GLN A 81 -7.96 6.90 -2.88
N VAL A 82 -6.82 6.78 -3.55
CA VAL A 82 -5.56 6.33 -2.92
C VAL A 82 -4.72 7.50 -2.46
N VAL A 83 -4.26 7.46 -1.21
CA VAL A 83 -3.30 8.39 -0.62
C VAL A 83 -2.02 7.62 -0.31
N LEU A 84 -0.90 8.12 -0.82
CA LEU A 84 0.43 7.57 -0.53
C LEU A 84 1.07 8.40 0.58
N LEU A 85 1.28 7.78 1.74
CA LEU A 85 1.87 8.43 2.91
C LEU A 85 3.29 7.90 3.15
N ASP A 86 4.27 8.79 3.13
CA ASP A 86 5.66 8.45 3.43
C ASP A 86 6.38 9.64 4.08
N PRO A 87 7.19 9.42 5.13
CA PRO A 87 7.88 10.51 5.81
C PRO A 87 9.11 11.04 5.07
N LEU A 88 9.69 10.27 4.14
CA LEU A 88 10.96 10.62 3.53
C LEU A 88 10.79 11.48 2.28
N LEU A 89 11.43 12.63 2.26
CA LEU A 89 11.39 13.58 1.13
C LEU A 89 11.80 12.91 -0.18
N ARG A 90 12.89 12.15 -0.19
CA ARG A 90 13.39 11.45 -1.37
C ARG A 90 12.36 10.54 -2.00
N ARG A 91 11.59 9.84 -1.18
CA ARG A 91 10.53 8.93 -1.66
C ARG A 91 9.33 9.70 -2.18
N THR A 92 8.88 10.71 -1.48
CA THR A 92 7.73 11.52 -1.93
C THR A 92 8.04 12.31 -3.19
N GLU A 93 9.28 12.78 -3.38
CA GLU A 93 9.72 13.41 -4.64
C GLU A 93 9.64 12.43 -5.81
N PHE A 94 10.19 11.23 -5.64
CA PHE A 94 10.08 10.17 -6.65
C PHE A 94 8.62 9.85 -6.99
N LEU A 95 7.77 9.68 -5.96
CA LEU A 95 6.35 9.39 -6.16
C LEU A 95 5.64 10.49 -6.94
N ARG A 96 5.88 11.76 -6.61
CA ARG A 96 5.27 12.90 -7.32
C ARG A 96 5.67 12.94 -8.78
N GLU A 97 6.93 12.78 -9.08
CA GLU A 97 7.44 12.77 -10.45
C GLU A 97 6.86 11.59 -11.22
N MET A 98 6.88 10.42 -10.65
CA MET A 98 6.43 9.18 -11.30
C MET A 98 4.93 9.19 -11.56
N VAL A 99 4.09 9.55 -10.58
CA VAL A 99 2.63 9.56 -10.79
C VAL A 99 2.19 10.66 -11.76
N THR A 100 2.91 11.78 -11.82
CA THR A 100 2.66 12.85 -12.79
C THR A 100 2.97 12.36 -14.20
N ASP A 101 4.13 11.73 -14.40
CA ASP A 101 4.53 11.17 -15.70
C ASP A 101 3.58 10.09 -16.19
N LEU A 102 3.10 9.24 -15.29
CA LEU A 102 2.19 8.14 -15.62
C LEU A 102 0.74 8.59 -15.74
N GLY A 103 0.39 9.72 -15.17
CA GLY A 103 -1.00 10.17 -15.11
C GLY A 103 -1.85 9.37 -14.13
N VAL A 104 -1.25 8.81 -13.08
CA VAL A 104 -1.98 8.09 -12.04
C VAL A 104 -2.57 9.07 -11.04
N ALA A 105 -3.88 8.98 -10.81
CA ALA A 105 -4.59 9.86 -9.88
C ALA A 105 -4.47 9.36 -8.45
N VAL A 106 -3.45 9.81 -7.74
CA VAL A 106 -3.24 9.55 -6.31
C VAL A 106 -2.83 10.83 -5.59
N GLU A 107 -3.15 10.93 -4.31
CA GLU A 107 -2.67 11.99 -3.44
C GLU A 107 -1.37 11.52 -2.77
N ILE A 108 -0.40 12.40 -2.61
CA ILE A 108 0.86 12.10 -1.93
C ILE A 108 1.00 13.03 -0.73
N VAL A 109 1.21 12.43 0.44
CA VAL A 109 1.38 13.17 1.70
C VAL A 109 2.72 12.78 2.32
N ARG A 110 3.56 13.77 2.57
CA ARG A 110 4.80 13.57 3.31
C ARG A 110 4.53 13.74 4.80
N GLY A 111 4.60 12.65 5.55
CA GLY A 111 4.36 12.67 6.98
C GLY A 111 4.41 11.28 7.59
N ARG A 112 4.27 11.23 8.90
CA ARG A 112 4.21 10.00 9.68
C ARG A 112 2.80 9.74 10.16
N ALA A 113 2.40 8.48 10.18
CA ALA A 113 1.04 8.09 10.58
C ALA A 113 0.69 8.51 12.03
N GLU A 114 1.67 8.59 12.91
CA GLU A 114 1.49 8.97 14.30
C GLU A 114 1.40 10.49 14.54
N GLU A 115 1.68 11.31 13.52
CA GLU A 115 1.56 12.76 13.65
C GLU A 115 0.08 13.19 13.69
N SER A 116 -0.27 14.06 14.61
CA SER A 116 -1.66 14.47 14.80
C SER A 116 -2.26 15.15 13.58
N TRP A 117 -1.49 15.96 12.85
CA TRP A 117 -1.97 16.62 11.64
C TRP A 117 -2.28 15.62 10.52
N VAL A 118 -1.50 14.52 10.44
CA VAL A 118 -1.76 13.43 9.48
C VAL A 118 -3.06 12.71 9.86
N GLN A 119 -3.25 12.43 11.14
CA GLN A 119 -4.48 11.81 11.63
C GLN A 119 -5.70 12.69 11.38
N ASP A 120 -5.57 14.00 11.55
CA ASP A 120 -6.64 14.96 11.24
C ASP A 120 -6.97 14.98 9.76
N GLN A 121 -5.96 14.99 8.90
CA GLN A 121 -6.14 15.06 7.44
C GLN A 121 -6.63 13.75 6.84
N LEU A 122 -6.10 12.62 7.28
CA LEU A 122 -6.34 11.30 6.68
C LEU A 122 -7.29 10.42 7.49
N GLY A 123 -7.66 10.82 8.68
CA GLY A 123 -8.62 10.10 9.52
C GLY A 123 -9.98 9.94 8.84
N GLY A 124 -10.69 8.87 9.19
CA GLY A 124 -11.96 8.54 8.56
C GLY A 124 -11.83 7.85 7.21
N SER A 125 -10.62 7.43 6.82
CA SER A 125 -10.42 6.63 5.61
C SER A 125 -11.08 5.25 5.75
N ASP A 126 -11.46 4.64 4.62
CA ASP A 126 -12.12 3.34 4.61
C ASP A 126 -11.15 2.19 4.89
N ALA A 127 -9.92 2.32 4.44
CA ALA A 127 -8.89 1.32 4.66
C ALA A 127 -7.50 1.93 4.78
N ALA A 128 -6.63 1.25 5.52
CA ALA A 128 -5.20 1.50 5.55
C ALA A 128 -4.49 0.24 5.05
N VAL A 129 -3.63 0.41 4.07
CA VAL A 129 -2.84 -0.68 3.48
C VAL A 129 -1.37 -0.46 3.73
N SER A 130 -0.60 -1.54 3.74
CA SER A 130 0.85 -1.47 3.96
C SER A 130 1.55 -2.74 3.51
N ARG A 131 2.85 -2.61 3.25
CA ARG A 131 3.72 -3.74 2.94
C ARG A 131 5.12 -3.48 3.50
N ALA A 132 5.65 -4.43 4.27
CA ALA A 132 7.02 -4.45 4.75
C ALA A 132 7.47 -3.17 5.51
N VAL A 133 6.55 -2.53 6.24
CA VAL A 133 6.84 -1.28 6.97
C VAL A 133 7.23 -1.55 8.42
N ALA A 134 6.46 -2.39 9.11
CA ALA A 134 6.64 -2.66 10.53
C ALA A 134 5.95 -3.96 10.93
N ALA A 135 6.19 -4.39 12.17
CA ALA A 135 5.45 -5.49 12.78
C ALA A 135 3.99 -5.11 13.02
N LEU A 136 3.11 -6.10 13.14
CA LEU A 136 1.66 -5.89 13.23
C LEU A 136 1.21 -5.08 14.45
N ASP A 137 1.90 -5.17 15.57
CA ASP A 137 1.59 -4.38 16.77
C ASP A 137 1.71 -2.88 16.49
N LYS A 138 2.83 -2.48 15.94
CA LYS A 138 3.13 -1.09 15.58
C LYS A 138 2.24 -0.62 14.44
N LEU A 139 2.08 -1.45 13.42
CA LEU A 139 1.27 -1.14 12.26
C LEU A 139 -0.20 -0.93 12.61
N THR A 140 -0.75 -1.70 13.54
CA THR A 140 -2.10 -1.51 14.03
C THR A 140 -2.25 -0.16 14.75
N LYS A 141 -1.29 0.21 15.58
CA LYS A 141 -1.28 1.52 16.27
C LYS A 141 -1.25 2.68 15.28
N TRP A 142 -0.55 2.54 14.16
CA TRP A 142 -0.50 3.57 13.13
C TRP A 142 -1.77 3.61 12.28
N SER A 143 -2.35 2.46 11.99
CA SER A 143 -3.48 2.35 11.07
C SER A 143 -4.81 2.75 11.69
N MET A 144 -5.06 2.35 12.94
CA MET A 144 -6.36 2.55 13.58
C MET A 144 -6.81 4.02 13.65
N PRO A 145 -5.95 5.01 13.98
CA PRO A 145 -6.36 6.41 13.96
C PRO A 145 -6.69 6.97 12.58
N LEU A 146 -6.27 6.29 11.51
CA LEU A 146 -6.48 6.74 10.13
C LEU A 146 -7.76 6.16 9.50
N ILE A 147 -8.32 5.11 10.07
CA ILE A 147 -9.49 4.44 9.51
C ILE A 147 -10.77 4.72 10.31
N ARG A 148 -11.88 4.76 9.59
CA ARG A 148 -13.21 4.92 10.20
C ARG A 148 -13.61 3.67 10.99
N PRO A 149 -14.63 3.78 11.89
CA PRO A 149 -15.26 2.60 12.48
C PRO A 149 -15.74 1.64 11.36
N ASN A 150 -15.51 0.35 11.55
CA ASN A 150 -15.76 -0.70 10.55
C ASN A 150 -14.90 -0.62 9.29
N GLY A 151 -13.88 0.23 9.29
CA GLY A 151 -12.86 0.25 8.25
C GLY A 151 -11.93 -0.95 8.36
N ARG A 152 -10.98 -1.06 7.44
CA ARG A 152 -10.07 -2.21 7.36
C ARG A 152 -8.62 -1.80 7.38
N MET A 153 -7.81 -2.57 8.09
CA MET A 153 -6.36 -2.57 7.95
C MET A 153 -5.94 -3.80 7.15
N LEU A 154 -5.26 -3.60 6.04
CA LEU A 154 -4.77 -4.67 5.17
C LEU A 154 -3.25 -4.62 5.14
N ALA A 155 -2.60 -5.55 5.82
CA ALA A 155 -1.15 -5.67 5.86
C ALA A 155 -0.70 -6.84 4.99
N ILE A 156 0.09 -6.56 3.97
CA ILE A 156 0.67 -7.60 3.12
C ILE A 156 1.83 -8.25 3.87
N LYS A 157 1.71 -9.53 4.17
CA LYS A 157 2.69 -10.32 4.90
C LYS A 157 3.07 -11.57 4.11
N GLY A 158 4.25 -12.10 4.37
CA GLY A 158 4.74 -13.33 3.76
C GLY A 158 4.38 -14.58 4.54
N GLU A 159 5.23 -15.58 4.45
CA GLU A 159 5.02 -16.92 5.05
C GLU A 159 4.80 -16.90 6.56
N ARG A 160 5.32 -15.87 7.24
CA ARG A 160 5.17 -15.74 8.69
C ARG A 160 3.89 -15.01 9.13
N ALA A 161 2.95 -14.78 8.23
CA ALA A 161 1.73 -14.02 8.53
C ALA A 161 0.95 -14.59 9.72
N HIS A 162 0.73 -15.89 9.75
CA HIS A 162 0.03 -16.56 10.85
C HIS A 162 0.77 -16.45 12.18
N ASP A 163 2.09 -16.64 12.17
CA ASP A 163 2.93 -16.51 13.37
C ASP A 163 2.91 -15.08 13.90
N GLU A 164 3.00 -14.11 13.02
CA GLU A 164 3.01 -12.70 13.37
C GLU A 164 1.66 -12.24 13.96
N VAL A 165 0.54 -12.71 13.41
CA VAL A 165 -0.78 -12.47 13.99
C VAL A 165 -0.88 -13.08 15.40
N ARG A 166 -0.41 -14.29 15.57
CA ARG A 166 -0.43 -14.98 16.87
C ARG A 166 0.39 -14.24 17.91
N GLU A 167 1.57 -13.78 17.52
CA GLU A 167 2.49 -13.04 18.39
C GLU A 167 1.93 -11.69 18.83
N HIS A 168 1.26 -10.97 17.94
CA HIS A 168 0.82 -9.58 18.17
C HIS A 168 -0.68 -9.40 18.41
N ARG A 169 -1.46 -10.48 18.42
CA ARG A 169 -2.94 -10.41 18.53
C ARG A 169 -3.42 -9.56 19.71
N ARG A 170 -2.82 -9.74 20.88
CA ARG A 170 -3.23 -8.97 22.08
C ARG A 170 -3.08 -7.46 21.90
N VAL A 171 -1.94 -7.05 21.36
CA VAL A 171 -1.67 -5.63 21.13
C VAL A 171 -2.58 -5.07 20.06
N MET A 172 -2.84 -5.84 19.00
CA MET A 172 -3.75 -5.45 17.94
C MET A 172 -5.16 -5.20 18.47
N ILE A 173 -5.69 -6.13 19.26
CA ILE A 173 -7.02 -6.00 19.87
C ILE A 173 -7.06 -4.83 20.85
N ALA A 174 -6.05 -4.66 21.69
CA ALA A 174 -5.95 -3.53 22.60
C ALA A 174 -5.89 -2.18 21.87
N SER A 175 -5.41 -2.17 20.63
CA SER A 175 -5.33 -0.97 19.78
C SER A 175 -6.60 -0.74 18.96
N GLY A 176 -7.64 -1.56 19.13
CA GLY A 176 -8.95 -1.38 18.51
C GLY A 176 -9.28 -2.34 17.36
N ALA A 177 -8.39 -3.27 17.01
CA ALA A 177 -8.66 -4.25 15.97
C ALA A 177 -9.69 -5.27 16.42
N VAL A 178 -10.62 -5.62 15.53
CA VAL A 178 -11.55 -6.73 15.68
C VAL A 178 -11.45 -7.62 14.45
N ASP A 179 -11.88 -8.88 14.54
CA ASP A 179 -11.87 -9.82 13.43
C ASP A 179 -10.48 -9.94 12.75
N VAL A 180 -9.46 -10.16 13.56
CA VAL A 180 -8.07 -10.31 13.06
C VAL A 180 -7.91 -11.71 12.45
N ARG A 181 -7.57 -11.76 11.16
CA ARG A 181 -7.37 -13.03 10.44
C ARG A 181 -6.41 -12.88 9.29
N VAL A 182 -5.87 -14.00 8.83
CA VAL A 182 -5.03 -14.08 7.63
C VAL A 182 -5.89 -14.58 6.48
N VAL A 183 -5.85 -13.86 5.37
CA VAL A 183 -6.54 -14.25 4.14
C VAL A 183 -5.56 -14.34 2.99
N THR A 184 -5.87 -15.16 1.98
CA THR A 184 -5.09 -15.27 0.75
C THR A 184 -5.85 -14.62 -0.39
N CYS A 185 -5.18 -13.75 -1.14
CA CYS A 185 -5.74 -13.05 -2.29
C CYS A 185 -5.14 -13.55 -3.60
N GLY A 186 -5.88 -13.38 -4.68
CA GLY A 186 -5.40 -13.71 -6.02
C GLY A 186 -5.40 -15.21 -6.34
N ALA A 187 -6.32 -15.97 -5.80
CA ALA A 187 -6.49 -17.39 -6.07
C ALA A 187 -7.16 -17.62 -7.45
#